data_e9e329b588d09201e206bf3ea9471319
#
_entry.id   e9e329b588d09201e206bf3ea9471319
#
_cell.length_a   1.000
_cell.length_b   1.000
_cell.length_c   1.000
_cell.angle_alpha   90.00
_cell.angle_beta   90.00
_cell.angle_gamma   90.00
#
_symmetry.space_group_name_H-M   'P 1'
#
loop_
_entity.id
_entity.type
_entity.pdbx_description
1 polymer ?
#
loop_
_entity_poly.entity_id
_entity_poly.type
_entity_poly.pdbx_seq_one_letter_code
_entity_poly.pdbx_strand_id
1 'polypeptide(L)'
;MEKETTRPVEVKITEAPRDAMQGIKQYIPVEQQAELINAILKVGFDIVDFGSFVSPKAIPQLKDTADVIKKLDITHSRSKLMAIVGNAKGGEIATDFDEVSLLGYPFSFSETFLKLNINSTLDEAKKTNLL
;
A
#
# COMPACT_ATOMS: atom_id res chain seq x y z
N MET A 1 31.32 33.79 6.77
CA MET A 1 30.17 33.44 5.89
C MET A 1 30.15 31.94 5.74
N GLU A 2 29.39 31.27 6.60
CA GLU A 2 29.24 29.81 6.54
C GLU A 2 28.45 29.46 5.27
N LYS A 3 29.03 28.63 4.41
CA LYS A 3 28.32 28.07 3.28
C LYS A 3 27.30 27.07 3.85
N GLU A 4 26.03 27.46 3.80
CA GLU A 4 24.93 26.53 4.00
C GLU A 4 25.05 25.41 2.97
N THR A 5 25.57 24.27 3.40
CA THR A 5 25.59 23.05 2.59
C THR A 5 24.16 22.53 2.52
N THR A 6 23.41 22.98 1.52
CA THR A 6 22.12 22.40 1.18
C THR A 6 22.35 20.93 0.82
N ARG A 7 21.92 20.02 1.71
CA ARG A 7 21.88 18.60 1.38
C ARG A 7 20.97 18.43 0.16
N PRO A 8 21.38 17.68 -0.85
CA PRO A 8 20.52 17.41 -1.99
C PRO A 8 19.22 16.74 -1.48
N VAL A 9 18.07 17.28 -1.88
CA VAL A 9 16.77 16.68 -1.56
C VAL A 9 16.65 15.40 -2.39
N GLU A 10 16.62 14.24 -1.71
CA GLU A 10 16.35 12.97 -2.35
C GLU A 10 14.85 12.87 -2.64
N VAL A 11 14.47 12.80 -3.91
CA VAL A 11 13.10 12.56 -4.35
C VAL A 11 12.89 11.06 -4.50
N LYS A 12 11.85 10.51 -3.84
CA LYS A 12 11.42 9.12 -3.98
C LYS A 12 10.12 9.05 -4.76
N ILE A 13 10.03 8.08 -5.65
CA ILE A 13 8.85 7.89 -6.51
C ILE A 13 8.12 6.64 -6.04
N THR A 14 6.83 6.81 -5.74
CA THR A 14 5.91 5.71 -5.44
C THR A 14 5.01 5.46 -6.64
N GLU A 15 5.02 4.23 -7.14
CA GLU A 15 4.04 3.76 -8.12
C GLU A 15 2.88 3.08 -7.40
N ALA A 16 1.64 3.36 -7.80
CA ALA A 16 0.44 2.94 -7.07
C ALA A 16 -0.53 2.11 -7.94
N PRO A 17 -0.13 0.91 -8.43
CA PRO A 17 -1.02 0.04 -9.20
C PRO A 17 -2.26 -0.38 -8.40
N ARG A 18 -2.16 -0.53 -7.09
CA ARG A 18 -3.30 -0.82 -6.21
C ARG A 18 -4.39 0.23 -6.35
N ASP A 19 -4.02 1.50 -6.31
CA ASP A 19 -4.98 2.61 -6.41
C ASP A 19 -5.64 2.65 -7.79
N ALA A 20 -4.85 2.48 -8.83
CA ALA A 20 -5.34 2.42 -10.22
C ALA A 20 -6.35 1.29 -10.44
N MET A 21 -6.11 0.10 -9.85
CA MET A 21 -7.00 -1.06 -9.96
C MET A 21 -8.27 -0.93 -9.12
N GLN A 22 -8.22 -0.21 -8.00
CA GLN A 22 -9.32 -0.15 -7.03
C GLN A 22 -10.64 0.34 -7.64
N GLY A 23 -10.58 1.26 -8.60
CA GLY A 23 -11.75 1.84 -9.28
C GLY A 23 -12.28 1.00 -10.45
N ILE A 24 -11.59 -0.06 -10.85
CA ILE A 24 -11.99 -0.90 -11.99
C ILE A 24 -13.12 -1.83 -11.54
N LYS A 25 -14.26 -1.78 -12.25
CA LYS A 25 -15.44 -2.59 -11.91
C LYS A 25 -15.25 -4.07 -12.25
N GLN A 26 -14.55 -4.35 -13.36
CA GLN A 26 -14.25 -5.71 -13.75
C GLN A 26 -13.17 -6.28 -12.85
N TYR A 27 -13.43 -7.45 -12.26
CA TYR A 27 -12.43 -8.12 -11.43
C TYR A 27 -11.20 -8.51 -12.26
N ILE A 28 -10.03 -8.17 -11.74
CA ILE A 28 -8.74 -8.50 -12.35
C ILE A 28 -8.21 -9.77 -11.65
N PRO A 29 -8.01 -10.88 -12.37
CA PRO A 29 -7.48 -12.11 -11.79
C PRO A 29 -6.10 -11.92 -11.14
N VAL A 30 -5.81 -12.73 -10.12
CA VAL A 30 -4.54 -12.72 -9.37
C VAL A 30 -3.31 -12.75 -10.29
N GLU A 31 -3.36 -13.59 -11.33
CA GLU A 31 -2.27 -13.73 -12.30
C GLU A 31 -1.99 -12.42 -13.04
N GLN A 32 -3.04 -11.73 -13.48
CA GLN A 32 -2.91 -10.46 -14.18
C GLN A 32 -2.43 -9.33 -13.25
N GLN A 33 -2.92 -9.31 -12.01
CA GLN A 33 -2.43 -8.37 -11.00
C GLN A 33 -0.94 -8.59 -10.74
N ALA A 34 -0.52 -9.84 -10.53
CA ALA A 34 0.88 -10.19 -10.30
C ALA A 34 1.77 -9.88 -11.51
N GLU A 35 1.30 -10.14 -12.73
CA GLU A 35 2.02 -9.81 -13.96
C GLU A 35 2.29 -8.30 -14.07
N LEU A 36 1.27 -7.47 -13.84
CA LEU A 36 1.40 -6.01 -13.85
C LEU A 36 2.41 -5.54 -12.79
N ILE A 37 2.26 -6.02 -11.55
CA ILE A 37 3.14 -5.59 -10.45
C ILE A 37 4.58 -6.06 -10.70
N ASN A 38 4.80 -7.27 -11.19
CA ASN A 38 6.13 -7.75 -11.57
C ASN A 38 6.77 -6.91 -12.68
N ALA A 39 5.98 -6.43 -13.66
CA ALA A 39 6.48 -5.51 -14.67
C ALA A 39 6.90 -4.17 -14.06
N ILE A 40 6.12 -3.63 -13.13
CA ILE A 40 6.42 -2.40 -12.39
C ILE A 40 7.67 -2.56 -11.52
N LEU A 41 7.83 -3.69 -10.83
CA LEU A 41 9.01 -3.98 -10.02
C LEU A 41 10.31 -3.96 -10.82
N LYS A 42 10.28 -4.36 -12.10
CA LYS A 42 11.44 -4.32 -13.01
C LYS A 42 11.85 -2.89 -13.39
N VAL A 43 10.93 -1.93 -13.32
CA VAL A 43 11.24 -0.51 -13.56
C VAL A 43 12.10 0.06 -12.43
N GLY A 44 11.92 -0.40 -11.20
CA GLY A 44 12.73 -0.02 -10.05
C GLY A 44 12.33 1.30 -9.43
N PHE A 45 11.04 1.56 -9.26
CA PHE A 45 10.53 2.63 -8.40
C PHE A 45 11.01 2.44 -6.95
N ASP A 46 11.05 3.52 -6.16
CA ASP A 46 11.47 3.41 -4.76
C ASP A 46 10.45 2.63 -3.92
N ILE A 47 9.17 2.86 -4.18
CA ILE A 47 8.05 2.21 -3.49
C ILE A 47 7.03 1.76 -4.53
N VAL A 48 6.45 0.57 -4.33
CA VAL A 48 5.30 0.06 -5.09
C VAL A 48 4.16 -0.21 -4.12
N ASP A 49 3.08 0.57 -4.21
CA ASP A 49 1.82 0.34 -3.51
C ASP A 49 1.04 -0.75 -4.25
N PHE A 50 1.27 -2.00 -3.85
CA PHE A 50 0.87 -3.17 -4.64
C PHE A 50 -0.49 -3.74 -4.27
N GLY A 51 -0.98 -3.51 -3.05
CA GLY A 51 -2.16 -4.18 -2.55
C GLY A 51 -2.70 -3.62 -1.25
N SER A 52 -3.72 -4.28 -0.69
CA SER A 52 -4.37 -3.83 0.52
C SER A 52 -4.88 -5.00 1.35
N PHE A 53 -4.66 -4.92 2.67
CA PHE A 53 -5.23 -5.83 3.66
C PHE A 53 -6.44 -5.20 4.38
N VAL A 54 -7.30 -4.54 3.61
CA VAL A 54 -8.60 -4.06 4.07
C VAL A 54 -9.67 -5.14 3.91
N SER A 55 -10.84 -4.92 4.51
CA SER A 55 -11.97 -5.86 4.37
C SER A 55 -12.31 -6.11 2.89
N PRO A 56 -12.40 -7.39 2.45
CA PRO A 56 -12.85 -7.73 1.09
C PRO A 56 -14.23 -7.18 0.72
N LYS A 57 -15.06 -6.92 1.74
CA LYS A 57 -16.37 -6.27 1.54
C LYS A 57 -16.25 -4.79 1.17
N ALA A 58 -15.21 -4.12 1.67
CA ALA A 58 -14.95 -2.72 1.36
C ALA A 58 -14.36 -2.56 -0.05
N ILE A 59 -13.38 -3.40 -0.40
CA ILE A 59 -12.70 -3.34 -1.70
C ILE A 59 -12.57 -4.76 -2.28
N PRO A 60 -13.62 -5.27 -2.97
CA PRO A 60 -13.61 -6.62 -3.53
C PRO A 60 -12.47 -6.89 -4.51
N GLN A 61 -12.01 -5.87 -5.23
CA GLN A 61 -10.93 -5.96 -6.22
C GLN A 61 -9.59 -6.37 -5.58
N LEU A 62 -9.37 -6.05 -4.31
CA LEU A 62 -8.11 -6.29 -3.58
C LEU A 62 -8.20 -7.46 -2.59
N LYS A 63 -9.27 -8.24 -2.64
CA LYS A 63 -9.49 -9.36 -1.71
C LYS A 63 -8.39 -10.42 -1.72
N ASP A 64 -7.70 -10.55 -2.84
CA ASP A 64 -6.71 -11.60 -3.09
C ASP A 64 -5.25 -11.09 -2.97
N THR A 65 -5.02 -9.96 -2.28
CA THR A 65 -3.68 -9.37 -2.07
C THR A 65 -2.68 -10.39 -1.53
N ALA A 66 -3.10 -11.27 -0.61
CA ALA A 66 -2.27 -12.34 -0.06
C ALA A 66 -1.82 -13.39 -1.10
N ASP A 67 -2.63 -13.63 -2.13
CA ASP A 67 -2.27 -14.55 -3.20
C ASP A 67 -1.46 -13.87 -4.30
N VAL A 68 -1.68 -12.57 -4.50
CA VAL A 68 -0.87 -11.75 -5.41
C VAL A 68 0.58 -11.70 -4.92
N ILE A 69 0.82 -11.38 -3.63
CA ILE A 69 2.18 -11.22 -3.10
C ILE A 69 3.03 -12.49 -3.26
N LYS A 70 2.43 -13.67 -3.11
CA LYS A 70 3.11 -14.97 -3.29
C LYS A 70 3.63 -15.19 -4.73
N LYS A 71 3.14 -14.41 -5.70
CA LYS A 71 3.51 -14.48 -7.12
C LYS A 71 4.44 -13.34 -7.55
N LEU A 72 4.84 -12.48 -6.60
CA LEU A 72 5.74 -11.37 -6.92
C LEU A 72 7.21 -11.81 -6.88
N ASP A 73 7.96 -11.41 -7.89
CA ASP A 73 9.42 -11.57 -7.94
C ASP A 73 10.11 -10.30 -7.43
N ILE A 74 10.38 -10.27 -6.13
CA ILE A 74 11.08 -9.15 -5.48
C ILE A 74 12.59 -9.35 -5.43
N THR A 75 13.10 -10.53 -5.83
CA THR A 75 14.50 -10.92 -5.63
C THR A 75 15.49 -9.97 -6.32
N HIS A 76 15.11 -9.41 -7.45
CA HIS A 76 15.94 -8.53 -8.27
C HIS A 76 15.44 -7.09 -8.29
N SER A 77 14.45 -6.75 -7.46
CA SER A 77 13.91 -5.40 -7.39
C SER A 77 14.50 -4.62 -6.22
N ARG A 78 14.79 -3.34 -6.45
CA ARG A 78 15.15 -2.40 -5.39
C ARG A 78 13.91 -1.77 -4.72
N SER A 79 12.72 -1.98 -5.28
CA SER A 79 11.49 -1.38 -4.81
C SER A 79 11.08 -1.96 -3.46
N LYS A 80 10.60 -1.11 -2.55
CA LYS A 80 9.94 -1.53 -1.33
C LYS A 80 8.46 -1.74 -1.61
N LEU A 81 7.91 -2.88 -1.18
CA LEU A 81 6.48 -3.13 -1.27
C LEU A 81 5.74 -2.42 -0.13
N MET A 82 4.71 -1.68 -0.49
CA MET A 82 3.78 -1.05 0.45
C MET A 82 2.39 -1.66 0.29
N ALA A 83 1.75 -2.00 1.40
CA ALA A 83 0.36 -2.42 1.45
C ALA A 83 -0.48 -1.43 2.26
N ILE A 84 -1.70 -1.15 1.81
CA ILE A 84 -2.64 -0.31 2.54
C ILE A 84 -3.36 -1.15 3.59
N VAL A 85 -3.48 -0.60 4.79
CA VAL A 85 -4.23 -1.18 5.91
C VAL A 85 -5.23 -0.17 6.44
N GLY A 86 -6.41 -0.64 6.83
CA GLY A 86 -7.48 0.23 7.36
C GLY A 86 -7.59 0.20 8.88
N ASN A 87 -6.95 -0.76 9.55
CA ASN A 87 -6.99 -0.96 11.00
C ASN A 87 -5.85 -1.87 11.46
N ALA A 88 -5.72 -2.06 12.79
CA ALA A 88 -4.69 -2.91 13.40
C ALA A 88 -4.72 -4.35 12.89
N LYS A 89 -5.92 -4.95 12.72
CA LYS A 89 -6.06 -6.32 12.20
C LYS A 89 -5.48 -6.46 10.79
N GLY A 90 -5.72 -5.49 9.91
CA GLY A 90 -5.10 -5.47 8.58
C GLY A 90 -3.58 -5.36 8.65
N GLY A 91 -3.07 -4.57 9.60
CA GLY A 91 -1.65 -4.48 9.89
C GLY A 91 -1.05 -5.81 10.35
N GLU A 92 -1.69 -6.50 11.29
CA GLU A 92 -1.26 -7.83 11.76
C GLU A 92 -1.19 -8.83 10.59
N ILE A 93 -2.21 -8.89 9.73
CA ILE A 93 -2.20 -9.77 8.55
C ILE A 93 -1.04 -9.42 7.62
N ALA A 94 -0.77 -8.13 7.42
CA ALA A 94 0.32 -7.69 6.54
C ALA A 94 1.70 -8.11 7.07
N THR A 95 1.88 -8.20 8.39
CA THR A 95 3.15 -8.64 9.01
C THR A 95 3.45 -10.13 8.84
N ASP A 96 2.49 -10.93 8.39
CA ASP A 96 2.72 -12.34 8.03
C ASP A 96 3.51 -12.49 6.71
N PHE A 97 3.74 -11.39 6.00
CA PHE A 97 4.46 -11.37 4.72
C PHE A 97 5.75 -10.55 4.84
N ASP A 98 6.89 -11.24 4.87
CA ASP A 98 8.23 -10.63 4.98
C ASP A 98 8.55 -9.67 3.81
N GLU A 99 7.85 -9.84 2.67
CA GLU A 99 8.00 -9.00 1.48
C GLU A 99 7.41 -7.60 1.68
N VAL A 100 6.46 -7.41 2.60
CA VAL A 100 5.85 -6.12 2.89
C VAL A 100 6.80 -5.28 3.72
N SER A 101 7.36 -4.23 3.12
CA SER A 101 8.32 -3.34 3.79
C SER A 101 7.66 -2.13 4.45
N LEU A 102 6.49 -1.73 3.97
CA LEU A 102 5.80 -0.51 4.39
C LEU A 102 4.29 -0.76 4.51
N LEU A 103 3.69 -0.16 5.54
CA LEU A 103 2.24 -0.08 5.69
C LEU A 103 1.77 1.34 5.41
N GLY A 104 0.79 1.47 4.52
CA GLY A 104 0.09 2.72 4.27
C GLY A 104 -1.21 2.78 5.07
N TYR A 105 -1.37 3.81 5.88
CA TYR A 105 -2.61 4.02 6.64
C TYR A 105 -3.28 5.32 6.21
N PRO A 106 -4.54 5.30 5.73
CA PRO A 106 -5.22 6.47 5.21
C PRO A 106 -5.77 7.36 6.34
N PHE A 107 -4.87 8.06 7.02
CA PHE A 107 -5.22 9.01 8.06
C PHE A 107 -5.71 10.34 7.47
N SER A 108 -6.72 10.94 8.10
CA SER A 108 -7.23 12.28 7.75
C SER A 108 -7.77 12.98 8.99
N PHE A 109 -7.74 14.31 9.00
CA PHE A 109 -8.47 15.12 9.98
C PHE A 109 -9.95 15.28 9.65
N SER A 110 -10.39 14.85 8.46
CA SER A 110 -11.80 14.84 8.06
C SER A 110 -12.49 13.58 8.58
N GLU A 111 -13.42 13.73 9.51
CA GLU A 111 -14.23 12.60 10.02
C GLU A 111 -15.08 11.98 8.91
N THR A 112 -15.58 12.77 7.96
CA THR A 112 -16.30 12.26 6.80
C THR A 112 -15.42 11.34 5.97
N PHE A 113 -14.14 11.73 5.71
CA PHE A 113 -13.19 10.90 5.00
C PHE A 113 -12.92 9.59 5.74
N LEU A 114 -12.62 9.67 7.05
CA LEU A 114 -12.35 8.48 7.87
C LEU A 114 -13.53 7.52 7.88
N LYS A 115 -14.76 8.07 8.04
CA LYS A 115 -15.97 7.25 8.04
C LYS A 115 -16.21 6.54 6.72
N LEU A 116 -16.01 7.22 5.60
CA LEU A 116 -16.23 6.65 4.26
C LEU A 116 -15.14 5.68 3.82
N ASN A 117 -13.88 5.92 4.19
CA ASN A 117 -12.75 5.14 3.69
C ASN A 117 -12.34 3.97 4.59
N ILE A 118 -12.37 4.14 5.91
CA ILE A 118 -11.93 3.11 6.86
C ILE A 118 -12.96 2.83 7.97
N ASN A 119 -14.16 3.39 7.87
CA ASN A 119 -15.24 3.26 8.84
C ASN A 119 -14.79 3.55 10.29
N SER A 120 -14.01 4.61 10.48
CA SER A 120 -13.41 5.00 11.75
C SER A 120 -13.78 6.43 12.14
N THR A 121 -13.57 6.77 13.41
CA THR A 121 -13.60 8.14 13.94
C THR A 121 -12.18 8.71 14.02
N LEU A 122 -12.06 10.02 14.24
CA LEU A 122 -10.75 10.66 14.41
C LEU A 122 -9.98 10.10 15.62
N ASP A 123 -10.68 9.83 16.72
CA ASP A 123 -10.06 9.31 17.94
C ASP A 123 -9.59 7.86 17.78
N GLU A 124 -10.37 7.02 17.10
CA GLU A 124 -9.97 5.64 16.76
C GLU A 124 -8.79 5.63 15.78
N ALA A 125 -8.83 6.48 14.76
CA ALA A 125 -7.76 6.59 13.77
C ALA A 125 -6.43 7.04 14.38
N LYS A 126 -6.46 7.99 15.33
CA LYS A 126 -5.27 8.41 16.09
C LYS A 126 -4.67 7.27 16.90
N LYS A 127 -5.50 6.47 17.58
CA LYS A 127 -5.04 5.31 18.35
C LYS A 127 -4.38 4.26 17.48
N THR A 128 -4.96 3.97 16.32
CA THR A 128 -4.40 3.01 15.36
C THR A 128 -3.06 3.46 14.81
N ASN A 129 -2.86 4.75 14.58
CA ASN A 129 -1.62 5.28 14.01
C ASN A 129 -0.46 5.35 15.03
N LEU A 130 -0.73 5.14 16.32
CA LEU A 130 0.28 5.15 17.40
C LEU A 130 0.77 3.74 17.77
N LEU A 131 0.23 2.69 17.17
CA LEU A 131 0.64 1.30 17.34
C LEU A 131 1.64 0.89 16.28
#